data_91b0dd0129392b7d7f742bb83fb5bea9
#
_entry.id   91b0dd0129392b7d7f742bb83fb5bea9
#
_cell.length_a   1.000
_cell.length_b   1.000
_cell.length_c   1.000
_cell.angle_alpha   90.00
_cell.angle_beta   90.00
_cell.angle_gamma   90.00
#
_symmetry.space_group_name_H-M   'P 1'
#
loop_
_entity.id
_entity.type
_entity.pdbx_description
1 polymer ?
#
loop_
_entity_poly.entity_id
_entity_poly.type
_entity_poly.pdbx_seq_one_letter_code
_entity_poly.pdbx_strand_id
1 'polypeptide(L)'
;MAMNRDMMAKIGQMQERLAKAQAELAEKKLEGTSGGGAVTVVLTGGMKVDTLKIDKEVVDPADVEMLEDLITAALNEALQKVQAQQMGQLVGLAGSLGIGNIPGLTE
;
A
#
# COMPACT_ATOMS: atom_id res chain seq x y z
N MET A 1 0.58 -19.55 -35.21
CA MET A 1 -0.78 -19.05 -35.27
C MET A 1 -0.81 -17.57 -34.90
N ALA A 2 -1.31 -16.75 -35.79
CA ALA A 2 -1.36 -15.30 -35.54
C ALA A 2 -2.54 -14.96 -34.64
N MET A 3 -2.30 -14.09 -33.67
CA MET A 3 -3.37 -13.52 -32.87
C MET A 3 -4.21 -12.59 -33.76
N ASN A 4 -5.52 -12.68 -33.64
CA ASN A 4 -6.39 -11.79 -34.36
C ASN A 4 -6.39 -10.37 -33.71
N ARG A 5 -6.96 -9.40 -34.42
CA ARG A 5 -6.96 -8.01 -33.95
C ARG A 5 -7.75 -7.86 -32.65
N ASP A 6 -8.80 -8.65 -32.45
CA ASP A 6 -9.61 -8.57 -31.25
C ASP A 6 -8.83 -9.03 -30.02
N MET A 7 -8.03 -10.06 -30.15
CA MET A 7 -7.18 -10.52 -29.04
C MET A 7 -6.10 -9.49 -28.71
N MET A 8 -5.48 -8.90 -29.74
CA MET A 8 -4.46 -7.87 -29.53
C MET A 8 -5.06 -6.64 -28.84
N ALA A 9 -6.27 -6.23 -29.24
CA ALA A 9 -6.95 -5.12 -28.61
C ALA A 9 -7.28 -5.40 -27.15
N LYS A 10 -7.73 -6.62 -26.84
CA LYS A 10 -8.02 -7.02 -25.45
C LYS A 10 -6.77 -7.03 -24.58
N ILE A 11 -5.67 -7.52 -25.11
CA ILE A 11 -4.39 -7.53 -24.39
C ILE A 11 -3.94 -6.11 -24.10
N GLY A 12 -4.05 -5.21 -25.08
CA GLY A 12 -3.71 -3.81 -24.91
C GLY A 12 -4.57 -3.14 -23.85
N GLN A 13 -5.88 -3.42 -23.84
CA GLN A 13 -6.80 -2.89 -22.83
C GLN A 13 -6.47 -3.40 -21.43
N MET A 14 -6.11 -4.67 -21.33
CA MET A 14 -5.71 -5.24 -20.05
C MET A 14 -4.44 -4.58 -19.51
N GLN A 15 -3.47 -4.35 -20.39
CA GLN A 15 -2.23 -3.67 -20.00
C GLN A 15 -2.51 -2.24 -19.53
N GLU A 16 -3.39 -1.51 -20.22
CA GLU A 16 -3.78 -0.17 -19.82
C GLU A 16 -4.45 -0.17 -18.45
N ARG A 17 -5.37 -1.10 -18.23
CA ARG A 17 -6.08 -1.21 -16.95
C ARG A 17 -5.12 -1.53 -15.81
N LEU A 18 -4.18 -2.43 -16.07
CA LEU A 18 -3.19 -2.80 -15.06
C LEU A 18 -2.28 -1.63 -14.73
N ALA A 19 -1.78 -0.93 -15.74
CA ALA A 19 -0.92 0.24 -15.54
C ALA A 19 -1.67 1.34 -14.77
N LYS A 20 -2.94 1.58 -15.12
CA LYS A 20 -3.75 2.57 -14.43
C LYS A 20 -4.01 2.18 -12.98
N ALA A 21 -4.32 0.91 -12.73
CA ALA A 21 -4.55 0.41 -11.37
C ALA A 21 -3.29 0.53 -10.53
N GLN A 22 -2.12 0.23 -11.09
CA GLN A 22 -0.85 0.39 -10.40
C GLN A 22 -0.53 1.84 -10.10
N ALA A 23 -0.83 2.75 -11.05
CA ALA A 23 -0.62 4.17 -10.85
C ALA A 23 -1.54 4.72 -9.74
N GLU A 24 -2.80 4.32 -9.74
CA GLU A 24 -3.74 4.71 -8.69
C GLU A 24 -3.32 4.19 -7.32
N LEU A 25 -2.85 2.95 -7.26
CA LEU A 25 -2.34 2.37 -6.02
C LEU A 25 -1.11 3.13 -5.52
N ALA A 26 -0.19 3.47 -6.43
CA ALA A 26 1.02 4.18 -6.07
C ALA A 26 0.75 5.59 -5.54
N GLU A 27 -0.35 6.20 -5.94
CA GLU A 27 -0.75 7.53 -5.46
C GLU A 27 -1.55 7.49 -4.17
N LYS A 28 -2.09 6.34 -3.80
CA LYS A 28 -2.91 6.23 -2.61
C LYS A 28 -2.09 6.45 -1.35
N LYS A 29 -2.60 7.25 -0.44
CA LYS A 29 -1.93 7.60 0.80
C LYS A 29 -2.45 6.76 1.95
N LEU A 30 -1.52 6.23 2.74
CA LEU A 30 -1.81 5.36 3.87
C LEU A 30 -1.10 5.91 5.10
N GLU A 31 -1.84 6.05 6.18
CA GLU A 31 -1.38 6.73 7.38
C GLU A 31 -1.14 5.74 8.51
N GLY A 32 0.01 5.89 9.18
CA GLY A 32 0.32 5.21 10.41
C GLY A 32 0.56 6.21 11.51
N THR A 33 0.09 5.90 12.72
CA THR A 33 0.25 6.79 13.87
C THR A 33 0.75 6.02 15.07
N SER A 34 1.31 6.74 16.03
CA SER A 34 1.70 6.20 17.33
C SER A 34 1.61 7.27 18.39
N GLY A 35 1.61 6.85 19.66
CA GLY A 35 1.58 7.77 20.80
C GLY A 35 0.34 8.63 20.82
N GLY A 36 -0.83 8.09 20.41
CA GLY A 36 -2.07 8.86 20.39
C GLY A 36 -2.11 9.93 19.31
N GLY A 37 -1.35 9.75 18.24
CA GLY A 37 -1.25 10.71 17.15
C GLY A 37 -0.07 11.65 17.26
N ALA A 38 0.80 11.45 18.24
CA ALA A 38 1.99 12.28 18.43
C ALA A 38 2.97 12.16 17.27
N VAL A 39 3.03 10.98 16.63
CA VAL A 39 3.81 10.76 15.42
C VAL A 39 2.88 10.21 14.35
N THR A 40 2.92 10.82 13.19
CA THR A 40 2.11 10.42 12.04
C THR A 40 3.03 10.25 10.84
N VAL A 41 2.95 9.10 10.18
CA VAL A 41 3.68 8.81 8.94
C VAL A 41 2.66 8.55 7.85
N VAL A 42 2.80 9.23 6.72
CA VAL A 42 1.98 8.98 5.54
C VAL A 42 2.87 8.38 4.47
N LEU A 43 2.53 7.17 4.03
CA LEU A 43 3.20 6.50 2.93
C LEU A 43 2.30 6.46 1.72
N THR A 44 2.92 6.41 0.54
CA THR A 44 2.17 6.13 -0.70
C THR A 44 2.15 4.62 -0.95
N GLY A 45 1.21 4.16 -1.76
CA GLY A 45 1.17 2.77 -2.18
C GLY A 45 2.42 2.33 -2.94
N GLY A 46 3.20 3.28 -3.44
CA GLY A 46 4.50 3.04 -4.07
C GLY A 46 5.66 2.95 -3.09
N MET A 47 5.38 2.82 -1.80
CA MET A 47 6.40 2.67 -0.74
C MET A 47 7.28 3.90 -0.56
N LYS A 48 6.73 5.07 -0.79
CA LYS A 48 7.44 6.35 -0.56
C LYS A 48 6.84 7.04 0.65
N VAL A 49 7.69 7.72 1.41
CA VAL A 49 7.24 8.55 2.53
C VAL A 49 6.74 9.88 1.95
N ASP A 50 5.44 10.13 2.12
CA ASP A 50 4.83 11.39 1.69
C ASP A 50 5.01 12.48 2.76
N THR A 51 4.71 12.13 4.00
CA THR A 51 4.73 13.07 5.11
C THR A 51 5.16 12.37 6.39
N LEU A 52 5.93 13.08 7.20
CA LEU A 52 6.25 12.67 8.56
C LEU A 52 5.97 13.87 9.46
N LYS A 53 5.06 13.69 10.41
CA LYS A 53 4.74 14.72 11.40
C LYS A 53 5.05 14.23 12.80
N ILE A 54 5.74 15.05 13.56
CA ILE A 54 6.12 14.75 14.93
C ILE A 54 5.64 15.91 15.80
N ASP A 55 4.88 15.57 16.84
CA ASP A 55 4.44 16.57 17.82
C ASP A 55 5.63 17.00 18.67
N LYS A 56 5.74 18.29 18.88
CA LYS A 56 6.84 18.87 19.67
C LYS A 56 6.90 18.29 21.09
N GLU A 57 5.77 17.92 21.65
CA GLU A 57 5.68 17.40 23.01
C GLU A 57 6.44 16.10 23.21
N VAL A 58 6.63 15.32 22.14
CA VAL A 58 7.39 14.05 22.23
C VAL A 58 8.83 14.19 21.81
N VAL A 59 9.28 15.40 21.46
CA VAL A 59 10.66 15.68 21.12
C VAL A 59 11.38 16.11 22.39
N ASP A 60 12.01 15.14 23.06
CA ASP A 60 12.73 15.36 24.30
C ASP A 60 14.18 14.92 24.09
N PRO A 61 15.14 15.87 24.11
CA PRO A 61 16.55 15.51 23.93
C PRO A 61 17.09 14.57 25.00
N ALA A 62 16.43 14.49 26.15
CA ALA A 62 16.81 13.58 27.23
C ALA A 62 16.25 12.16 27.02
N ASP A 63 15.31 12.00 26.10
CA ASP A 63 14.68 10.69 25.83
C ASP A 63 14.47 10.50 24.33
N VAL A 64 15.56 10.43 23.60
CA VAL A 64 15.54 10.23 22.15
C VAL A 64 15.03 8.85 21.79
N GLU A 65 15.31 7.87 22.63
CA GLU A 65 14.86 6.47 22.41
C GLU A 65 13.36 6.37 22.32
N MET A 66 12.60 7.10 23.15
CA MET A 66 11.16 7.14 23.08
C MET A 66 10.70 7.64 21.71
N LEU A 67 11.32 8.69 21.18
CA LEU A 67 10.99 9.24 19.88
C LEU A 67 11.29 8.24 18.76
N GLU A 68 12.42 7.57 18.83
CA GLU A 68 12.79 6.52 17.88
C GLU A 68 11.74 5.41 17.84
N ASP A 69 11.30 4.97 19.01
CA ASP A 69 10.28 3.92 19.13
C ASP A 69 8.93 4.37 18.56
N LEU A 70 8.54 5.62 18.81
CA LEU A 70 7.28 6.17 18.28
C LEU A 70 7.32 6.26 16.76
N ILE A 71 8.43 6.72 16.19
CA ILE A 71 8.58 6.80 14.73
C ILE A 71 8.53 5.40 14.12
N THR A 72 9.25 4.45 14.73
CA THR A 72 9.28 3.06 14.27
C THR A 72 7.88 2.45 14.28
N ALA A 73 7.12 2.66 15.35
CA ALA A 73 5.77 2.13 15.47
C ALA A 73 4.83 2.72 14.42
N ALA A 74 4.88 4.03 14.22
CA ALA A 74 4.05 4.70 13.21
C ALA A 74 4.39 4.23 11.80
N LEU A 75 5.67 4.10 11.51
CA LEU A 75 6.14 3.64 10.21
C LEU A 75 5.71 2.21 9.94
N ASN A 76 5.85 1.33 10.94
CA ASN A 76 5.43 -0.07 10.80
C ASN A 76 3.92 -0.19 10.58
N GLU A 77 3.11 0.62 11.26
CA GLU A 77 1.67 0.63 11.03
C GLU A 77 1.34 1.06 9.61
N ALA A 78 1.98 2.11 9.10
CA ALA A 78 1.79 2.57 7.73
C ALA A 78 2.22 1.49 6.72
N LEU A 79 3.35 0.82 6.97
CA LEU A 79 3.83 -0.27 6.10
C LEU A 79 2.86 -1.44 6.07
N GLN A 80 2.27 -1.79 7.21
CA GLN A 80 1.26 -2.84 7.26
C GLN A 80 0.05 -2.49 6.41
N LYS A 81 -0.38 -1.23 6.42
CA LYS A 81 -1.50 -0.77 5.61
C LYS A 81 -1.16 -0.82 4.11
N VAL A 82 0.06 -0.47 3.74
CA VAL A 82 0.51 -0.58 2.34
C VAL A 82 0.49 -2.04 1.89
N GLN A 83 1.00 -2.95 2.72
CA GLN A 83 1.00 -4.37 2.42
C GLN A 83 -0.42 -4.92 2.29
N ALA A 84 -1.32 -4.52 3.19
CA ALA A 84 -2.73 -4.93 3.13
C ALA A 84 -3.39 -4.42 1.85
N GLN A 85 -3.06 -3.20 1.44
CA GLN A 85 -3.57 -2.61 0.20
C GLN A 85 -3.12 -3.40 -1.01
N GLN A 86 -1.83 -3.76 -1.07
CA GLN A 86 -1.27 -4.55 -2.16
C GLN A 86 -1.91 -5.94 -2.22
N MET A 87 -2.10 -6.57 -1.07
CA MET A 87 -2.74 -7.87 -0.98
C MET A 87 -4.20 -7.81 -1.44
N GLY A 88 -4.92 -6.77 -1.02
CA GLY A 88 -6.31 -6.57 -1.44
C GLY A 88 -6.44 -6.40 -2.94
N GLN A 89 -5.51 -5.67 -3.56
CA GLN A 89 -5.50 -5.50 -5.01
C GLN A 89 -5.23 -6.82 -5.73
N LEU A 90 -4.30 -7.62 -5.22
CA LEU A 90 -3.99 -8.93 -5.79
C LEU A 90 -5.20 -9.86 -5.72
N VAL A 91 -5.89 -9.90 -4.59
CA VAL A 91 -7.10 -10.70 -4.42
C VAL A 91 -8.20 -10.22 -5.36
N GLY A 92 -8.37 -8.91 -5.49
CA GLY A 92 -9.35 -8.34 -6.42
C GLY A 92 -9.07 -8.70 -7.87
N LEU A 93 -7.79 -8.68 -8.26
CA LEU A 93 -7.39 -9.07 -9.60
C LEU A 93 -7.66 -10.56 -9.85
N ALA A 94 -7.32 -11.41 -8.90
CA ALA A 94 -7.59 -12.83 -8.99
C ALA A 94 -9.09 -13.11 -9.12
N GLY A 95 -9.91 -12.39 -8.35
CA GLY A 95 -11.37 -12.50 -8.44
C GLY A 95 -11.91 -12.11 -9.80
N SER A 96 -11.40 -11.03 -10.38
CA SER A 96 -11.86 -10.58 -11.69
C SER A 96 -11.44 -11.51 -12.83
N LEU A 97 -10.39 -12.31 -12.61
CA LEU A 97 -9.96 -13.34 -13.56
C LEU A 97 -10.68 -14.68 -13.36
N GLY A 98 -11.56 -14.79 -12.36
CA GLY A 98 -12.30 -16.01 -12.07
C GLY A 98 -11.50 -17.07 -11.32
N ILE A 99 -10.35 -16.71 -10.75
CA ILE A 99 -9.49 -17.64 -10.01
C ILE A 99 -9.48 -17.34 -8.51
N GLY A 100 -10.47 -16.59 -8.04
CA GLY A 100 -10.53 -16.22 -6.63
C GLY A 100 -10.84 -17.36 -5.67
N ASN A 101 -11.26 -18.51 -6.19
CA ASN A 101 -11.66 -19.65 -5.38
C ASN A 101 -10.61 -20.75 -5.46
N ILE A 102 -9.43 -20.46 -4.93
CA ILE A 102 -8.33 -21.44 -4.93
C ILE A 102 -8.45 -22.31 -3.69
N PRO A 103 -8.50 -23.64 -3.83
CA PRO A 103 -8.56 -24.52 -2.67
C PRO A 103 -7.35 -24.34 -1.76
N GLY A 104 -7.61 -24.22 -0.46
CA GLY A 104 -6.58 -24.05 0.53
C GLY A 104 -6.25 -22.62 0.90
N LEU A 105 -6.66 -21.64 0.08
CA LEU A 105 -6.41 -20.22 0.38
C LEU A 105 -7.49 -19.61 1.28
N THR A 106 -8.68 -20.18 1.29
CA THR A 106 -9.82 -19.64 2.01
C THR A 106 -10.14 -20.41 3.29
N GLU A 107 -9.32 -21.35 3.65
CA GLU A 107 -9.49 -22.12 4.88
C GLU A 107 -8.84 -21.49 6.09
#